data_72e9340bec3256ce98ff699d77f4005a
#
_entry.id   72e9340bec3256ce98ff699d77f4005a
#
_cell.length_a   1.000
_cell.length_b   1.000
_cell.length_c   1.000
_cell.angle_alpha   90.00
_cell.angle_beta   90.00
_cell.angle_gamma   90.00
#
_symmetry.space_group_name_H-M   'P 1'
#
loop_
_entity.id
_entity.type
_entity.pdbx_description
1 polymer ?
#
loop_
_entity_poly.entity_id
_entity_poly.type
_entity_poly.pdbx_seq_one_letter_code
_entity_poly.pdbx_strand_id
1 'polypeptide(L)'
;MLQVQQILHRRYQLQQQLGNNAGRQTWLAVDLGKSPQELVIVKLLAFHPQMQWNEFKLFEREAQILKELNHPRIPYYRDYFSLDKRSGVGLYWFGLVQQYIPGASLQQHLAEGKRFTETEVKNIAQEVLEILSYLHGMQPPVLHRDIKPSNLILGDDGQVYLVDFGAVQDSAAAEGVSFTVVGTTGYAPLEQFWGRAVPASDLYALGATLIHLLTGAAPADLPQQNLRIQFRDRISVNPRFIHWIEVLTAPELEQRFSNASEALVALKTNRYPKISLTQPPGSRVRLNKTPDWLSIKIPKKKRSLLDIIKLAGKLLLTIGSLPVLLFFSLVILLLIFLMFAALSHNRFGLVIFLINFIFILFMGVLWKDTSKELGKLQDEVSRTIRTLFGGYYLYFDRDNFIIERQLFGWGYLRHLSKIYDITELEQISFAEIAIKTRMVSYSFGQELTESERSWLVQEIQDWLDID
;
A
#
# COMPACT_ATOMS: atom_id res chain seq x y z
N MET A 1 -21.41 -37.32 -19.94
CA MET A 1 -21.19 -35.87 -19.71
C MET A 1 -22.31 -35.11 -20.40
N LEU A 2 -22.73 -34.01 -19.82
CA LEU A 2 -23.68 -33.12 -20.46
C LEU A 2 -23.06 -32.51 -21.73
N GLN A 3 -23.86 -32.28 -22.78
CA GLN A 3 -23.36 -31.87 -24.10
C GLN A 3 -24.03 -30.60 -24.56
N VAL A 4 -23.39 -29.88 -25.47
CA VAL A 4 -23.96 -28.75 -26.20
C VAL A 4 -25.23 -29.23 -26.95
N GLN A 5 -26.23 -28.38 -27.03
CA GLN A 5 -27.57 -28.63 -27.58
C GLN A 5 -28.48 -29.58 -26.75
N GLN A 6 -27.97 -30.15 -25.65
CA GLN A 6 -28.83 -30.93 -24.76
C GLN A 6 -29.85 -30.03 -24.06
N ILE A 7 -31.10 -30.50 -23.99
CA ILE A 7 -32.18 -29.76 -23.32
C ILE A 7 -32.34 -30.34 -21.91
N LEU A 8 -32.12 -29.49 -20.91
CA LEU A 8 -32.36 -29.81 -19.52
C LEU A 8 -33.74 -29.38 -19.07
N HIS A 9 -34.36 -30.14 -18.16
CA HIS A 9 -35.66 -29.85 -17.57
C HIS A 9 -36.75 -29.50 -18.64
N ARG A 10 -36.61 -30.04 -19.87
CA ARG A 10 -37.49 -29.77 -21.04
C ARG A 10 -37.56 -28.29 -21.43
N ARG A 11 -36.61 -27.47 -20.99
CA ARG A 11 -36.69 -26.02 -21.15
C ARG A 11 -35.36 -25.37 -21.48
N TYR A 12 -34.26 -25.78 -20.86
CA TYR A 12 -32.99 -25.08 -20.98
C TYR A 12 -32.06 -25.80 -21.95
N GLN A 13 -31.83 -25.23 -23.15
CA GLN A 13 -30.92 -25.78 -24.15
C GLN A 13 -29.50 -25.27 -23.93
N LEU A 14 -28.57 -26.15 -23.60
CA LEU A 14 -27.17 -25.82 -23.36
C LEU A 14 -26.49 -25.35 -24.64
N GLN A 15 -25.82 -24.19 -24.59
CA GLN A 15 -25.11 -23.60 -25.73
C GLN A 15 -23.60 -23.72 -25.58
N GLN A 16 -23.07 -23.29 -24.45
CA GLN A 16 -21.63 -23.24 -24.20
C GLN A 16 -21.34 -23.54 -22.72
N GLN A 17 -20.33 -24.36 -22.47
CA GLN A 17 -19.83 -24.58 -21.13
C GLN A 17 -18.88 -23.42 -20.76
N LEU A 18 -19.22 -22.67 -19.70
CA LEU A 18 -18.44 -21.54 -19.20
C LEU A 18 -17.48 -21.92 -18.07
N GLY A 19 -17.81 -22.98 -17.31
CA GLY A 19 -16.98 -23.47 -16.21
C GLY A 19 -17.21 -24.95 -15.96
N ASN A 20 -16.14 -25.65 -15.54
CA ASN A 20 -16.19 -27.06 -15.19
C ASN A 20 -15.19 -27.33 -14.06
N ASN A 21 -15.72 -27.49 -12.86
CA ASN A 21 -14.95 -27.90 -11.68
C ASN A 21 -15.51 -29.24 -11.16
N ALA A 22 -14.77 -29.94 -10.32
CA ALA A 22 -15.16 -31.24 -9.79
C ALA A 22 -16.62 -31.22 -9.26
N GLY A 23 -17.55 -31.82 -10.02
CA GLY A 23 -18.97 -31.89 -9.66
C GLY A 23 -19.80 -30.65 -9.92
N ARG A 24 -19.20 -29.53 -10.37
CA ARG A 24 -19.93 -28.28 -10.70
C ARG A 24 -19.69 -27.88 -12.15
N GLN A 25 -20.76 -27.51 -12.84
CA GLN A 25 -20.68 -27.00 -14.21
C GLN A 25 -21.51 -25.71 -14.34
N THR A 26 -20.99 -24.76 -15.08
CA THR A 26 -21.72 -23.53 -15.45
C THR A 26 -21.87 -23.48 -16.94
N TRP A 27 -23.10 -23.29 -17.40
CA TRP A 27 -23.46 -23.27 -18.80
C TRP A 27 -24.20 -21.99 -19.19
N LEU A 28 -23.87 -21.47 -20.36
CA LEU A 28 -24.77 -20.59 -21.10
C LEU A 28 -25.83 -21.44 -21.78
N ALA A 29 -27.09 -21.11 -21.62
CA ALA A 29 -28.22 -21.85 -22.17
C ALA A 29 -29.29 -20.90 -22.74
N VAL A 30 -30.13 -21.42 -23.61
CA VAL A 30 -31.34 -20.75 -24.09
C VAL A 30 -32.54 -21.24 -23.30
N ASP A 31 -33.34 -20.33 -22.78
CA ASP A 31 -34.64 -20.63 -22.18
C ASP A 31 -35.71 -20.74 -23.30
N LEU A 32 -36.03 -21.96 -23.66
CA LEU A 32 -37.05 -22.29 -24.66
C LEU A 32 -38.50 -22.01 -24.19
N GLY A 33 -38.69 -21.83 -22.89
CA GLY A 33 -39.97 -21.51 -22.28
C GLY A 33 -40.37 -20.03 -22.37
N LYS A 34 -39.52 -19.18 -22.95
CA LYS A 34 -39.75 -17.76 -23.14
C LYS A 34 -40.02 -17.41 -24.63
N SER A 35 -40.78 -16.37 -24.84
CA SER A 35 -40.99 -15.77 -26.17
C SER A 35 -40.90 -14.26 -26.08
N PRO A 36 -39.84 -13.62 -26.64
CA PRO A 36 -38.72 -14.26 -27.34
C PRO A 36 -37.85 -15.12 -26.40
N GLN A 37 -37.08 -16.05 -26.96
CA GLN A 37 -36.12 -16.87 -26.24
C GLN A 37 -35.07 -16.00 -25.61
N GLU A 38 -34.68 -16.31 -24.35
CA GLU A 38 -33.70 -15.55 -23.60
C GLU A 38 -32.47 -16.42 -23.30
N LEU A 39 -31.30 -15.80 -23.26
CA LEU A 39 -30.09 -16.41 -22.72
C LEU A 39 -30.12 -16.42 -21.19
N VAL A 40 -29.73 -17.53 -20.61
CA VAL A 40 -29.64 -17.73 -19.16
C VAL A 40 -28.34 -18.43 -18.77
N ILE A 41 -27.92 -18.27 -17.53
CA ILE A 41 -26.87 -19.08 -16.93
C ILE A 41 -27.51 -20.24 -16.17
N VAL A 42 -27.02 -21.45 -16.43
CA VAL A 42 -27.42 -22.65 -15.72
C VAL A 42 -26.22 -23.18 -14.95
N LYS A 43 -26.22 -23.06 -13.63
CA LYS A 43 -25.26 -23.68 -12.72
C LYS A 43 -25.77 -25.04 -12.33
N LEU A 44 -24.91 -26.05 -12.43
CA LEU A 44 -25.27 -27.46 -12.16
C LEU A 44 -24.33 -28.01 -11.08
N LEU A 45 -24.90 -28.71 -10.11
CA LEU A 45 -24.19 -29.47 -9.10
C LEU A 45 -24.52 -30.96 -9.23
N ALA A 46 -23.51 -31.78 -9.50
CA ALA A 46 -23.67 -33.23 -9.60
C ALA A 46 -23.74 -33.88 -8.21
N PHE A 47 -24.73 -34.72 -7.99
CA PHE A 47 -24.78 -35.55 -6.82
C PHE A 47 -23.97 -36.84 -7.09
N HIS A 48 -22.77 -36.95 -6.48
CA HIS A 48 -21.86 -38.09 -6.63
C HIS A 48 -21.41 -38.61 -5.23
N PRO A 49 -20.95 -39.84 -5.13
CA PRO A 49 -20.63 -40.44 -3.83
C PRO A 49 -19.56 -39.75 -2.97
N GLN A 50 -18.72 -38.94 -3.62
CA GLN A 50 -17.65 -38.15 -2.98
C GLN A 50 -18.07 -36.72 -2.65
N MET A 51 -19.29 -36.31 -3.00
CA MET A 51 -19.81 -34.98 -2.75
C MET A 51 -19.95 -34.74 -1.25
N GLN A 52 -19.41 -33.63 -0.79
CA GLN A 52 -19.59 -33.23 0.61
C GLN A 52 -20.97 -32.59 0.79
N TRP A 53 -21.69 -32.94 1.83
CA TRP A 53 -23.01 -32.38 2.15
C TRP A 53 -23.01 -30.86 2.26
N ASN A 54 -21.87 -30.26 2.66
CA ASN A 54 -21.70 -28.82 2.71
C ASN A 54 -21.75 -28.16 1.32
N GLU A 55 -21.32 -28.83 0.25
CA GLU A 55 -21.39 -28.28 -1.11
C GLU A 55 -22.82 -28.14 -1.58
N PHE A 56 -23.66 -29.13 -1.25
CA PHE A 56 -25.10 -29.08 -1.53
C PHE A 56 -25.78 -27.92 -0.78
N LYS A 57 -25.48 -27.78 0.52
CA LYS A 57 -26.04 -26.70 1.34
C LYS A 57 -25.65 -25.32 0.82
N LEU A 58 -24.41 -25.15 0.37
CA LEU A 58 -23.94 -23.88 -0.23
C LEU A 58 -24.68 -23.58 -1.54
N PHE A 59 -24.88 -24.61 -2.38
CA PHE A 59 -25.61 -24.46 -3.66
C PHE A 59 -27.09 -24.10 -3.44
N GLU A 60 -27.74 -24.76 -2.49
CA GLU A 60 -29.11 -24.46 -2.10
C GLU A 60 -29.25 -23.05 -1.53
N ARG A 61 -28.30 -22.64 -0.68
CA ARG A 61 -28.25 -21.29 -0.10
C ARG A 61 -28.05 -20.23 -1.18
N GLU A 62 -27.19 -20.45 -2.18
CA GLU A 62 -27.04 -19.55 -3.31
C GLU A 62 -28.39 -19.31 -4.01
N ALA A 63 -29.14 -20.38 -4.27
CA ALA A 63 -30.44 -20.28 -4.89
C ALA A 63 -31.47 -19.51 -4.02
N GLN A 64 -31.48 -19.76 -2.70
CA GLN A 64 -32.38 -19.06 -1.77
C GLN A 64 -32.09 -17.57 -1.70
N ILE A 65 -30.81 -17.20 -1.53
CA ILE A 65 -30.43 -15.82 -1.45
C ILE A 65 -30.70 -15.08 -2.76
N LEU A 66 -30.33 -15.63 -3.90
CA LEU A 66 -30.65 -15.02 -5.20
C LEU A 66 -32.14 -14.80 -5.40
N LYS A 67 -32.98 -15.66 -4.84
CA LYS A 67 -34.47 -15.50 -4.93
C LYS A 67 -34.96 -14.30 -4.11
N GLU A 68 -34.26 -13.93 -3.04
CA GLU A 68 -34.62 -12.81 -2.18
C GLU A 68 -34.00 -11.48 -2.66
N LEU A 69 -32.93 -11.53 -3.45
CA LEU A 69 -32.26 -10.35 -3.96
C LEU A 69 -33.03 -9.70 -5.10
N ASN A 70 -33.18 -8.37 -5.00
CA ASN A 70 -33.77 -7.54 -6.04
C ASN A 70 -32.95 -6.29 -6.27
N HIS A 71 -31.92 -6.40 -7.09
CA HIS A 71 -31.01 -5.31 -7.41
C HIS A 71 -30.63 -5.35 -8.89
N PRO A 72 -30.66 -4.22 -9.63
CA PRO A 72 -30.48 -4.21 -11.10
C PRO A 72 -29.11 -4.72 -11.55
N ARG A 73 -28.09 -4.69 -10.69
CA ARG A 73 -26.72 -5.13 -11.00
C ARG A 73 -26.35 -6.46 -10.34
N ILE A 74 -27.35 -7.26 -9.96
CA ILE A 74 -27.22 -8.64 -9.50
C ILE A 74 -28.10 -9.51 -10.42
N PRO A 75 -27.61 -10.65 -10.94
CA PRO A 75 -28.44 -11.51 -11.81
C PRO A 75 -29.71 -11.95 -11.09
N TYR A 76 -30.86 -11.81 -11.76
CA TYR A 76 -32.11 -12.28 -11.22
C TYR A 76 -32.17 -13.80 -11.18
N TYR A 77 -32.68 -14.35 -10.07
CA TYR A 77 -33.11 -15.75 -9.97
C TYR A 77 -34.18 -16.05 -11.02
N ARG A 78 -34.07 -17.19 -11.70
CA ARG A 78 -35.06 -17.63 -12.70
C ARG A 78 -35.74 -18.92 -12.33
N ASP A 79 -34.96 -19.95 -11.94
CA ASP A 79 -35.49 -21.28 -11.67
C ASP A 79 -34.52 -22.10 -10.82
N TYR A 80 -35.06 -23.15 -10.18
CA TYR A 80 -34.28 -24.20 -9.50
C TYR A 80 -34.95 -25.55 -9.78
N PHE A 81 -34.17 -26.52 -10.28
CA PHE A 81 -34.67 -27.84 -10.67
C PHE A 81 -33.72 -28.96 -10.30
N SER A 82 -34.22 -30.21 -10.33
CA SER A 82 -33.39 -31.41 -10.24
C SER A 82 -33.54 -32.27 -11.49
N LEU A 83 -32.46 -32.98 -11.83
CA LEU A 83 -32.46 -33.98 -12.92
C LEU A 83 -32.21 -35.34 -12.32
N ASP A 84 -33.00 -36.34 -12.75
CA ASP A 84 -32.76 -37.73 -12.43
C ASP A 84 -31.59 -38.31 -13.24
N LYS A 85 -31.18 -39.56 -12.90
CA LYS A 85 -30.05 -40.23 -13.58
C LYS A 85 -30.28 -40.40 -15.10
N ARG A 86 -31.51 -40.50 -15.57
CA ARG A 86 -31.80 -40.67 -16.99
C ARG A 86 -31.57 -39.38 -17.75
N SER A 87 -32.12 -38.29 -17.25
CA SER A 87 -31.97 -36.95 -17.81
C SER A 87 -30.59 -36.37 -17.56
N GLY A 88 -29.92 -36.79 -16.47
CA GLY A 88 -28.60 -36.29 -16.02
C GLY A 88 -27.43 -37.16 -16.46
N VAL A 89 -27.61 -38.04 -17.47
CA VAL A 89 -26.53 -38.88 -18.03
C VAL A 89 -25.79 -39.69 -16.94
N GLY A 90 -26.58 -40.40 -16.12
CA GLY A 90 -26.06 -41.31 -15.08
C GLY A 90 -25.86 -40.70 -13.70
N LEU A 91 -26.01 -39.38 -13.56
CA LEU A 91 -25.92 -38.66 -12.28
C LEU A 91 -27.21 -37.92 -11.97
N TYR A 92 -27.47 -37.68 -10.68
CA TYR A 92 -28.47 -36.68 -10.28
C TYR A 92 -27.78 -35.32 -10.30
N TRP A 93 -28.50 -34.29 -10.80
CA TRP A 93 -28.03 -32.93 -10.83
C TRP A 93 -29.06 -32.00 -10.19
N PHE A 94 -28.52 -30.99 -9.48
CA PHE A 94 -29.29 -29.82 -9.08
C PHE A 94 -28.91 -28.66 -10.00
N GLY A 95 -29.90 -27.95 -10.52
CA GLY A 95 -29.73 -26.84 -11.44
C GLY A 95 -30.26 -25.55 -10.85
N LEU A 96 -29.44 -24.52 -10.81
CA LEU A 96 -29.82 -23.13 -10.53
C LEU A 96 -29.75 -22.35 -11.83
N VAL A 97 -30.85 -21.68 -12.19
CA VAL A 97 -30.93 -20.82 -13.36
C VAL A 97 -31.03 -19.38 -12.95
N GLN A 98 -30.16 -18.56 -13.53
CA GLN A 98 -30.13 -17.14 -13.29
C GLN A 98 -30.02 -16.35 -14.61
N GLN A 99 -30.28 -15.05 -14.53
CA GLN A 99 -30.14 -14.15 -15.66
C GLN A 99 -28.71 -14.21 -16.22
N TYR A 100 -28.60 -14.24 -17.55
CA TYR A 100 -27.34 -13.99 -18.24
C TYR A 100 -27.05 -12.48 -18.30
N ILE A 101 -25.88 -12.06 -17.94
CA ILE A 101 -25.39 -10.68 -18.07
C ILE A 101 -24.49 -10.64 -19.30
N PRO A 102 -24.87 -9.95 -20.39
CA PRO A 102 -24.00 -9.74 -21.55
C PRO A 102 -22.77 -8.92 -21.15
N GLY A 103 -21.57 -9.34 -21.57
CA GLY A 103 -20.32 -8.69 -21.25
C GLY A 103 -19.23 -9.69 -20.85
N ALA A 104 -18.10 -9.19 -20.35
CA ALA A 104 -16.96 -9.99 -19.94
C ALA A 104 -16.58 -9.72 -18.48
N SER A 105 -16.05 -10.73 -17.80
CA SER A 105 -15.54 -10.54 -16.44
C SER A 105 -14.30 -9.65 -16.45
N LEU A 106 -14.06 -8.92 -15.35
CA LEU A 106 -12.83 -8.12 -15.20
C LEU A 106 -11.57 -9.01 -15.28
N GLN A 107 -11.71 -10.29 -14.91
CA GLN A 107 -10.62 -11.28 -15.06
C GLN A 107 -10.31 -11.57 -16.54
N GLN A 108 -11.35 -11.67 -17.40
CA GLN A 108 -11.16 -11.84 -18.84
C GLN A 108 -10.47 -10.62 -19.44
N HIS A 109 -10.90 -9.41 -19.10
CA HIS A 109 -10.24 -8.19 -19.54
C HIS A 109 -8.77 -8.13 -19.14
N LEU A 110 -8.44 -8.53 -17.90
CA LEU A 110 -7.04 -8.63 -17.44
C LEU A 110 -6.25 -9.67 -18.26
N ALA A 111 -6.84 -10.84 -18.53
CA ALA A 111 -6.21 -11.90 -19.31
C ALA A 111 -5.97 -11.49 -20.78
N GLU A 112 -6.83 -10.64 -21.34
CA GLU A 112 -6.70 -10.03 -22.66
C GLU A 112 -5.69 -8.87 -22.67
N GLY A 113 -5.07 -8.57 -21.55
CA GLY A 113 -4.02 -7.54 -21.42
C GLY A 113 -4.55 -6.13 -21.20
N LYS A 114 -5.83 -5.95 -20.88
CA LYS A 114 -6.39 -4.64 -20.54
C LYS A 114 -5.69 -4.09 -19.29
N ARG A 115 -5.28 -2.82 -19.38
CA ARG A 115 -4.80 -2.03 -18.25
C ARG A 115 -5.88 -1.04 -17.86
N PHE A 116 -6.33 -1.12 -16.62
CA PHE A 116 -7.36 -0.22 -16.11
C PHE A 116 -6.76 1.08 -15.64
N THR A 117 -7.35 2.20 -16.03
CA THR A 117 -6.99 3.53 -15.56
C THR A 117 -7.54 3.78 -14.15
N GLU A 118 -6.98 4.77 -13.44
CA GLU A 118 -7.48 5.20 -12.13
C GLU A 118 -8.97 5.52 -12.16
N THR A 119 -9.43 6.22 -13.20
CA THR A 119 -10.84 6.62 -13.36
C THR A 119 -11.75 5.40 -13.54
N GLU A 120 -11.36 4.42 -14.38
CA GLU A 120 -12.13 3.18 -14.53
C GLU A 120 -12.21 2.41 -13.21
N VAL A 121 -11.08 2.29 -12.50
CA VAL A 121 -11.05 1.57 -11.22
C VAL A 121 -11.88 2.27 -10.14
N LYS A 122 -11.89 3.60 -10.09
CA LYS A 122 -12.78 4.37 -9.21
C LYS A 122 -14.25 4.14 -9.51
N ASN A 123 -14.63 4.13 -10.80
CA ASN A 123 -16.01 3.85 -11.22
C ASN A 123 -16.43 2.43 -10.82
N ILE A 124 -15.57 1.44 -11.10
CA ILE A 124 -15.80 0.05 -10.67
C ILE A 124 -15.97 -0.02 -9.14
N ALA A 125 -15.09 0.64 -8.38
CA ALA A 125 -15.17 0.67 -6.92
C ALA A 125 -16.51 1.27 -6.45
N GLN A 126 -16.92 2.40 -7.02
CA GLN A 126 -18.20 3.04 -6.68
C GLN A 126 -19.38 2.11 -6.93
N GLU A 127 -19.44 1.50 -8.12
CA GLU A 127 -20.56 0.63 -8.51
C GLU A 127 -20.64 -0.63 -7.64
N VAL A 128 -19.49 -1.25 -7.33
CA VAL A 128 -19.46 -2.41 -6.43
C VAL A 128 -19.86 -2.01 -5.02
N LEU A 129 -19.42 -0.84 -4.50
CA LEU A 129 -19.82 -0.35 -3.19
C LEU A 129 -21.34 -0.08 -3.09
N GLU A 130 -21.96 0.38 -4.17
CA GLU A 130 -23.42 0.55 -4.23
C GLU A 130 -24.15 -0.81 -4.11
N ILE A 131 -23.64 -1.86 -4.79
CA ILE A 131 -24.16 -3.23 -4.65
C ILE A 131 -23.94 -3.74 -3.22
N LEU A 132 -22.75 -3.57 -2.67
CA LEU A 132 -22.44 -4.00 -1.30
C LEU A 132 -23.25 -3.25 -0.24
N SER A 133 -23.54 -1.95 -0.46
CA SER A 133 -24.41 -1.20 0.44
C SER A 133 -25.83 -1.77 0.49
N TYR A 134 -26.35 -2.24 -0.65
CA TYR A 134 -27.61 -2.96 -0.70
C TYR A 134 -27.54 -4.29 0.06
N LEU A 135 -26.53 -5.13 -0.20
CA LEU A 135 -26.38 -6.44 0.44
C LEU A 135 -26.18 -6.34 1.97
N HIS A 136 -25.30 -5.45 2.39
CA HIS A 136 -25.02 -5.23 3.83
C HIS A 136 -26.17 -4.54 4.57
N GLY A 137 -27.06 -3.84 3.84
CA GLY A 137 -28.27 -3.21 4.40
C GLY A 137 -29.46 -4.16 4.58
N MET A 138 -29.37 -5.39 4.08
CA MET A 138 -30.41 -6.41 4.29
C MET A 138 -30.48 -6.86 5.75
N GLN A 139 -31.59 -7.46 6.13
CA GLN A 139 -31.79 -8.01 7.48
C GLN A 139 -32.21 -9.47 7.39
N PRO A 140 -31.30 -10.38 7.77
CA PRO A 140 -29.91 -10.17 8.19
C PRO A 140 -28.98 -9.71 7.04
N PRO A 141 -27.82 -9.06 7.34
CA PRO A 141 -26.88 -8.65 6.31
C PRO A 141 -26.37 -9.83 5.48
N VAL A 142 -26.34 -9.65 4.16
CA VAL A 142 -25.81 -10.64 3.21
C VAL A 142 -24.36 -10.30 2.88
N LEU A 143 -23.45 -11.24 3.13
CA LEU A 143 -22.02 -11.12 2.82
C LEU A 143 -21.68 -11.95 1.59
N HIS A 144 -21.01 -11.36 0.60
CA HIS A 144 -20.66 -12.06 -0.64
C HIS A 144 -19.50 -13.04 -0.47
N ARG A 145 -18.44 -12.66 0.24
CA ARG A 145 -17.27 -13.47 0.65
C ARG A 145 -16.36 -13.96 -0.46
N ASP A 146 -16.63 -13.65 -1.72
CA ASP A 146 -15.78 -14.03 -2.86
C ASP A 146 -15.72 -12.92 -3.94
N ILE A 147 -15.50 -11.67 -3.52
CA ILE A 147 -15.31 -10.56 -4.45
C ILE A 147 -13.92 -10.66 -5.06
N LYS A 148 -13.89 -10.78 -6.39
CA LYS A 148 -12.66 -10.89 -7.19
C LYS A 148 -12.98 -10.57 -8.66
N PRO A 149 -11.96 -10.32 -9.52
CA PRO A 149 -12.20 -9.93 -10.90
C PRO A 149 -13.05 -10.90 -11.72
N SER A 150 -13.02 -12.21 -11.42
CA SER A 150 -13.84 -13.21 -12.13
C SER A 150 -15.32 -13.14 -11.78
N ASN A 151 -15.68 -12.56 -10.64
CA ASN A 151 -17.05 -12.45 -10.14
C ASN A 151 -17.64 -11.05 -10.36
N LEU A 152 -16.91 -10.18 -11.09
CA LEU A 152 -17.36 -8.86 -11.52
C LEU A 152 -17.40 -8.83 -13.05
N ILE A 153 -18.60 -8.67 -13.61
CA ILE A 153 -18.80 -8.56 -15.06
C ILE A 153 -18.96 -7.08 -15.42
N LEU A 154 -18.13 -6.61 -16.35
CA LEU A 154 -18.38 -5.36 -17.03
C LEU A 154 -19.35 -5.65 -18.17
N GLY A 155 -20.59 -5.21 -17.99
CA GLY A 155 -21.66 -5.42 -18.97
C GLY A 155 -21.44 -4.63 -20.25
N ASP A 156 -22.08 -5.06 -21.34
CA ASP A 156 -22.06 -4.34 -22.62
C ASP A 156 -22.71 -2.95 -22.52
N ASP A 157 -23.47 -2.70 -21.46
CA ASP A 157 -24.03 -1.39 -21.08
C ASP A 157 -23.05 -0.50 -20.31
N GLY A 158 -21.83 -1.00 -20.06
CA GLY A 158 -20.77 -0.30 -19.33
C GLY A 158 -20.93 -0.31 -17.81
N GLN A 159 -21.92 -1.03 -17.25
CA GLN A 159 -22.12 -1.15 -15.81
C GLN A 159 -21.45 -2.41 -15.25
N VAL A 160 -21.09 -2.36 -13.95
CA VAL A 160 -20.51 -3.51 -13.26
C VAL A 160 -21.61 -4.33 -12.57
N TYR A 161 -21.57 -5.62 -12.80
CA TYR A 161 -22.47 -6.60 -12.20
C TYR A 161 -21.70 -7.53 -11.26
N LEU A 162 -22.26 -7.81 -10.08
CA LEU A 162 -21.72 -8.77 -9.13
C LEU A 162 -22.43 -10.11 -9.31
N VAL A 163 -21.64 -11.15 -9.57
CA VAL A 163 -22.14 -12.51 -9.86
C VAL A 163 -21.52 -13.53 -8.91
N ASP A 164 -22.05 -14.75 -8.91
CA ASP A 164 -21.56 -15.91 -8.16
C ASP A 164 -21.69 -15.81 -6.64
N PHE A 165 -22.91 -16.02 -6.16
CA PHE A 165 -23.28 -15.99 -4.74
C PHE A 165 -23.04 -17.32 -4.02
N GLY A 166 -22.21 -18.24 -4.56
CA GLY A 166 -21.93 -19.57 -4.00
C GLY A 166 -21.17 -19.58 -2.67
N ALA A 167 -20.58 -18.46 -2.29
CA ALA A 167 -19.84 -18.29 -1.03
C ALA A 167 -20.63 -17.54 0.05
N VAL A 168 -21.83 -17.13 -0.23
CA VAL A 168 -22.63 -16.22 0.58
C VAL A 168 -22.94 -16.78 1.97
N GLN A 169 -22.85 -15.93 2.98
CA GLN A 169 -23.28 -16.23 4.33
C GLN A 169 -24.30 -15.18 4.80
N ASP A 170 -25.36 -15.68 5.41
CA ASP A 170 -26.26 -14.91 6.24
C ASP A 170 -25.63 -14.81 7.64
N SER A 171 -25.51 -13.60 8.18
CA SER A 171 -24.88 -13.37 9.48
C SER A 171 -25.62 -14.05 10.64
N ALA A 172 -26.92 -14.33 10.49
CA ALA A 172 -27.70 -15.07 11.49
C ALA A 172 -27.35 -16.58 11.55
N ALA A 173 -26.76 -17.13 10.50
CA ALA A 173 -26.40 -18.56 10.45
C ALA A 173 -25.02 -18.90 11.05
N ALA A 174 -24.31 -17.93 11.63
CA ALA A 174 -22.96 -18.12 12.18
C ALA A 174 -22.93 -18.89 13.52
N GLU A 175 -24.06 -19.03 14.21
CA GLU A 175 -24.16 -19.77 15.47
C GLU A 175 -24.44 -21.26 15.18
N GLY A 176 -23.38 -22.08 15.16
CA GLY A 176 -23.50 -23.54 15.27
C GLY A 176 -23.24 -24.38 14.01
N VAL A 177 -22.79 -23.82 12.89
CA VAL A 177 -22.48 -24.59 11.67
C VAL A 177 -20.97 -24.73 11.48
N SER A 178 -20.54 -25.95 11.15
CA SER A 178 -19.16 -26.29 10.73
C SER A 178 -18.65 -25.30 9.70
N PHE A 179 -17.56 -24.57 10.04
CA PHE A 179 -17.00 -23.51 9.21
C PHE A 179 -16.46 -24.07 7.90
N THR A 180 -17.10 -23.75 6.80
CA THR A 180 -16.50 -23.97 5.48
C THR A 180 -15.54 -22.81 5.22
N VAL A 181 -14.25 -23.11 5.12
CA VAL A 181 -13.24 -22.14 4.69
C VAL A 181 -13.57 -21.79 3.23
N VAL A 182 -14.15 -20.61 3.03
CA VAL A 182 -14.51 -20.09 1.70
C VAL A 182 -13.73 -18.82 1.46
N GLY A 183 -13.15 -18.69 0.29
CA GLY A 183 -12.43 -17.49 -0.14
C GLY A 183 -11.29 -17.82 -1.09
N THR A 184 -10.98 -16.90 -1.95
CA THR A 184 -9.87 -17.01 -2.91
C THR A 184 -8.60 -16.42 -2.29
N THR A 185 -7.50 -17.20 -2.31
CA THR A 185 -6.20 -16.77 -1.76
C THR A 185 -5.79 -15.40 -2.30
N GLY A 186 -5.40 -14.50 -1.41
CA GLY A 186 -5.00 -13.13 -1.70
C GLY A 186 -6.15 -12.12 -1.71
N TYR A 187 -7.42 -12.55 -1.89
CA TYR A 187 -8.58 -11.65 -1.85
C TYR A 187 -9.33 -11.73 -0.52
N ALA A 188 -9.33 -12.89 0.13
CA ALA A 188 -10.02 -13.07 1.40
C ALA A 188 -9.15 -12.62 2.59
N PRO A 189 -9.68 -11.82 3.54
CA PRO A 189 -8.99 -11.44 4.75
C PRO A 189 -8.95 -12.56 5.79
N LEU A 190 -8.09 -12.45 6.79
CA LEU A 190 -7.82 -13.49 7.78
C LEU A 190 -9.07 -13.91 8.58
N GLU A 191 -9.89 -12.95 9.00
CA GLU A 191 -11.11 -13.22 9.77
C GLU A 191 -12.10 -14.11 9.01
N GLN A 192 -12.11 -14.06 7.68
CA GLN A 192 -12.96 -14.91 6.86
C GLN A 192 -12.53 -16.38 6.91
N PHE A 193 -11.22 -16.66 6.97
CA PHE A 193 -10.70 -18.01 7.15
C PHE A 193 -11.01 -18.57 8.54
N TRP A 194 -11.24 -17.70 9.53
CA TRP A 194 -11.66 -18.09 10.88
C TRP A 194 -13.19 -18.20 11.03
N GLY A 195 -13.93 -18.05 9.92
CA GLY A 195 -15.39 -18.11 9.92
C GLY A 195 -16.07 -16.88 10.55
N ARG A 196 -15.37 -15.78 10.70
CA ARG A 196 -15.83 -14.54 11.32
C ARG A 196 -15.97 -13.40 10.29
N ALA A 197 -16.47 -13.73 9.10
CA ALA A 197 -16.68 -12.73 8.06
C ALA A 197 -17.70 -11.67 8.52
N VAL A 198 -17.41 -10.42 8.20
CA VAL A 198 -18.21 -9.22 8.50
C VAL A 198 -18.31 -8.35 7.24
N PRO A 199 -19.17 -7.32 7.17
CA PRO A 199 -19.23 -6.41 6.02
C PRO A 199 -17.86 -5.86 5.58
N ALA A 200 -16.97 -5.55 6.53
CA ALA A 200 -15.61 -5.11 6.25
C ALA A 200 -14.73 -6.19 5.58
N SER A 201 -15.12 -7.47 5.60
CA SER A 201 -14.41 -8.54 4.89
C SER A 201 -14.64 -8.45 3.38
N ASP A 202 -15.86 -8.11 2.93
CA ASP A 202 -16.15 -7.84 1.52
C ASP A 202 -15.41 -6.58 1.02
N LEU A 203 -15.23 -5.58 1.88
CA LEU A 203 -14.47 -4.37 1.56
C LEU A 203 -12.98 -4.68 1.35
N TYR A 204 -12.41 -5.56 2.16
CA TYR A 204 -11.04 -6.04 1.93
C TYR A 204 -10.91 -6.72 0.56
N ALA A 205 -11.84 -7.62 0.24
CA ALA A 205 -11.85 -8.33 -1.03
C ALA A 205 -12.01 -7.38 -2.23
N LEU A 206 -12.84 -6.33 -2.08
CA LEU A 206 -12.91 -5.25 -3.06
C LEU A 206 -11.56 -4.54 -3.20
N GLY A 207 -10.94 -4.09 -2.10
CA GLY A 207 -9.63 -3.43 -2.13
C GLY A 207 -8.55 -4.28 -2.82
N ALA A 208 -8.48 -5.58 -2.50
CA ALA A 208 -7.59 -6.54 -3.13
C ALA A 208 -7.88 -6.69 -4.65
N THR A 209 -9.16 -6.67 -5.03
CA THR A 209 -9.60 -6.66 -6.43
C THR A 209 -9.11 -5.40 -7.17
N LEU A 210 -9.26 -4.21 -6.58
CA LEU A 210 -8.81 -2.95 -7.17
C LEU A 210 -7.29 -2.91 -7.33
N ILE A 211 -6.53 -3.44 -6.36
CA ILE A 211 -5.07 -3.60 -6.47
C ILE A 211 -4.73 -4.47 -7.69
N HIS A 212 -5.44 -5.59 -7.89
CA HIS A 212 -5.22 -6.43 -9.07
C HIS A 212 -5.49 -5.68 -10.38
N LEU A 213 -6.59 -4.93 -10.46
CA LEU A 213 -6.92 -4.13 -11.66
C LEU A 213 -5.86 -3.07 -11.98
N LEU A 214 -5.34 -2.39 -10.95
CA LEU A 214 -4.33 -1.34 -11.10
C LEU A 214 -2.94 -1.89 -11.44
N THR A 215 -2.53 -2.99 -10.79
CA THR A 215 -1.18 -3.56 -10.94
C THR A 215 -1.09 -4.56 -12.11
N GLY A 216 -2.20 -5.19 -12.48
CA GLY A 216 -2.25 -6.34 -13.39
C GLY A 216 -1.67 -7.63 -12.78
N ALA A 217 -1.38 -7.65 -11.47
CA ALA A 217 -0.85 -8.81 -10.74
C ALA A 217 -1.84 -9.23 -9.65
N ALA A 218 -2.05 -10.54 -9.50
CA ALA A 218 -2.92 -11.03 -8.44
C ALA A 218 -2.36 -10.67 -7.05
N PRO A 219 -3.20 -10.36 -6.05
CA PRO A 219 -2.74 -9.95 -4.73
C PRO A 219 -1.82 -10.96 -4.04
N ALA A 220 -1.99 -12.26 -4.33
CA ALA A 220 -1.13 -13.33 -3.84
C ALA A 220 0.29 -13.30 -4.42
N ASP A 221 0.48 -12.69 -5.60
CA ASP A 221 1.78 -12.56 -6.29
C ASP A 221 2.52 -11.27 -5.90
N LEU A 222 1.89 -10.41 -5.11
CA LEU A 222 2.49 -9.17 -4.63
C LEU A 222 3.22 -9.38 -3.31
N PRO A 223 4.34 -8.67 -3.06
CA PRO A 223 5.02 -8.70 -1.78
C PRO A 223 4.05 -8.31 -0.64
N GLN A 224 4.22 -8.93 0.52
CA GLN A 224 3.48 -8.57 1.72
C GLN A 224 4.43 -8.18 2.84
N GLN A 225 4.09 -7.12 3.56
CA GLN A 225 4.82 -6.68 4.74
C GLN A 225 3.81 -6.39 5.87
N ASN A 226 3.99 -7.00 7.02
CA ASN A 226 3.05 -6.90 8.14
C ASN A 226 1.59 -7.18 7.73
N LEU A 227 1.38 -8.21 6.91
CA LEU A 227 0.08 -8.60 6.33
C LEU A 227 -0.54 -7.57 5.39
N ARG A 228 0.16 -6.51 5.01
CA ARG A 228 -0.27 -5.50 4.04
C ARG A 228 0.29 -5.80 2.67
N ILE A 229 -0.55 -5.72 1.65
CA ILE A 229 -0.16 -5.90 0.25
C ILE A 229 0.68 -4.69 -0.18
N GLN A 230 1.90 -4.94 -0.69
CA GLN A 230 2.81 -3.89 -1.17
C GLN A 230 2.57 -3.64 -2.65
N PHE A 231 1.85 -2.58 -3.00
CA PHE A 231 1.47 -2.28 -4.38
C PHE A 231 1.80 -0.84 -4.82
N ARG A 232 2.07 0.05 -3.86
CA ARG A 232 2.26 1.50 -4.09
C ARG A 232 3.30 1.80 -5.17
N ASP A 233 4.46 1.11 -5.13
CA ASP A 233 5.57 1.33 -6.06
C ASP A 233 5.33 0.78 -7.48
N ARG A 234 4.21 0.08 -7.68
CA ARG A 234 3.85 -0.54 -8.96
C ARG A 234 2.83 0.23 -9.76
N ILE A 235 2.29 1.30 -9.19
CA ILE A 235 1.22 2.10 -9.79
C ILE A 235 1.54 3.59 -9.69
N SER A 236 0.97 4.36 -10.61
CA SER A 236 1.07 5.83 -10.60
C SER A 236 -0.34 6.40 -10.64
N VAL A 237 -0.96 6.50 -9.48
CA VAL A 237 -2.31 7.02 -9.27
C VAL A 237 -2.32 8.01 -8.11
N ASN A 238 -3.41 8.76 -7.95
CA ASN A 238 -3.54 9.75 -6.89
C ASN A 238 -3.22 9.16 -5.50
N PRO A 239 -2.31 9.73 -4.70
CA PRO A 239 -1.95 9.24 -3.38
C PRO A 239 -3.15 9.07 -2.42
N ARG A 240 -4.16 9.92 -2.53
CA ARG A 240 -5.39 9.81 -1.74
C ARG A 240 -6.18 8.54 -2.09
N PHE A 241 -6.22 8.19 -3.37
CA PHE A 241 -6.88 6.94 -3.79
C PHE A 241 -6.10 5.71 -3.36
N ILE A 242 -4.75 5.76 -3.41
CA ILE A 242 -3.90 4.70 -2.84
C ILE A 242 -4.25 4.51 -1.36
N HIS A 243 -4.28 5.59 -0.59
CA HIS A 243 -4.60 5.54 0.83
C HIS A 243 -5.99 4.93 1.10
N TRP A 244 -7.00 5.31 0.30
CA TRP A 244 -8.34 4.74 0.41
C TRP A 244 -8.35 3.22 0.19
N ILE A 245 -7.58 2.71 -0.79
CA ILE A 245 -7.41 1.27 -1.02
C ILE A 245 -6.67 0.61 0.16
N GLU A 246 -5.67 1.27 0.74
CA GLU A 246 -4.94 0.79 1.92
C GLU A 246 -5.86 0.68 3.15
N VAL A 247 -6.83 1.59 3.31
CA VAL A 247 -7.87 1.48 4.34
C VAL A 247 -8.76 0.27 4.10
N LEU A 248 -9.20 0.03 2.86
CA LEU A 248 -9.99 -1.16 2.54
C LEU A 248 -9.24 -2.46 2.86
N THR A 249 -7.93 -2.51 2.57
CA THR A 249 -7.09 -3.70 2.71
C THR A 249 -6.29 -3.74 4.02
N ALA A 250 -6.63 -2.91 5.00
CA ALA A 250 -6.00 -2.95 6.31
C ALA A 250 -6.19 -4.34 6.96
N PRO A 251 -5.14 -4.95 7.55
CA PRO A 251 -5.25 -6.26 8.19
C PRO A 251 -6.21 -6.26 9.38
N GLU A 252 -6.19 -5.20 10.18
CA GLU A 252 -7.02 -5.04 11.38
C GLU A 252 -8.40 -4.47 11.00
N LEU A 253 -9.47 -5.07 11.51
CA LEU A 253 -10.86 -4.65 11.23
C LEU A 253 -11.13 -3.21 11.65
N GLU A 254 -10.57 -2.79 12.77
CA GLU A 254 -10.74 -1.46 13.36
C GLU A 254 -10.12 -0.35 12.49
N GLN A 255 -9.22 -0.71 11.59
CA GLN A 255 -8.57 0.21 10.65
C GLN A 255 -9.28 0.27 9.29
N ARG A 256 -10.28 -0.59 9.06
CA ARG A 256 -11.08 -0.58 7.83
C ARG A 256 -12.34 0.27 7.97
N PHE A 257 -12.93 0.62 6.84
CA PHE A 257 -14.31 1.08 6.84
C PHE A 257 -15.23 0.00 7.43
N SER A 258 -16.17 0.41 8.24
CA SER A 258 -17.07 -0.52 8.93
C SER A 258 -18.13 -1.12 7.99
N ASN A 259 -18.48 -0.40 6.93
CA ASN A 259 -19.50 -0.79 5.94
C ASN A 259 -19.26 -0.12 4.59
N ALA A 260 -19.96 -0.62 3.56
CA ALA A 260 -19.81 -0.16 2.18
C ALA A 260 -20.25 1.30 1.98
N SER A 261 -21.27 1.77 2.71
CA SER A 261 -21.75 3.15 2.59
C SER A 261 -20.73 4.15 3.08
N GLU A 262 -20.02 3.85 4.17
CA GLU A 262 -18.93 4.67 4.69
C GLU A 262 -17.79 4.77 3.67
N ALA A 263 -17.35 3.62 3.11
CA ALA A 263 -16.31 3.58 2.09
C ALA A 263 -16.71 4.36 0.82
N LEU A 264 -17.98 4.28 0.42
CA LEU A 264 -18.51 5.01 -0.73
C LEU A 264 -18.54 6.52 -0.51
N VAL A 265 -18.97 6.98 0.66
CA VAL A 265 -18.95 8.40 1.02
C VAL A 265 -17.51 8.91 1.01
N ALA A 266 -16.59 8.19 1.62
CA ALA A 266 -15.18 8.53 1.64
C ALA A 266 -14.59 8.65 0.22
N LEU A 267 -14.91 7.70 -0.68
CA LEU A 267 -14.47 7.74 -2.08
C LEU A 267 -15.01 8.98 -2.82
N LYS A 268 -16.30 9.32 -2.64
CA LYS A 268 -16.96 10.45 -3.31
C LYS A 268 -16.52 11.81 -2.77
N THR A 269 -16.24 11.91 -1.48
CA THR A 269 -15.91 13.18 -0.81
C THR A 269 -14.42 13.43 -0.68
N ASN A 270 -13.57 12.45 -1.02
CA ASN A 270 -12.14 12.44 -0.72
C ASN A 270 -11.84 12.67 0.79
N ARG A 271 -12.82 12.41 1.67
CA ARG A 271 -12.66 12.45 3.12
C ARG A 271 -12.52 11.01 3.61
N TYR A 272 -11.31 10.64 3.95
CA TYR A 272 -11.03 9.29 4.46
C TYR A 272 -11.13 9.29 5.99
N PRO A 273 -11.56 8.18 6.62
CA PRO A 273 -11.37 8.02 8.05
C PRO A 273 -9.90 8.25 8.34
N LYS A 274 -9.60 9.18 9.21
CA LYS A 274 -8.24 9.31 9.72
C LYS A 274 -7.93 7.98 10.40
N ILE A 275 -7.11 7.14 9.73
CA ILE A 275 -6.53 6.01 10.44
C ILE A 275 -5.72 6.65 11.55
N SER A 276 -6.21 6.60 12.77
CA SER A 276 -5.42 7.00 13.93
C SER A 276 -4.29 5.98 14.03
N LEU A 277 -3.19 6.24 13.33
CA LEU A 277 -1.98 5.45 13.51
C LEU A 277 -1.58 5.60 14.95
N THR A 278 -1.68 4.55 15.72
CA THR A 278 -1.16 4.54 17.07
C THR A 278 0.36 4.61 17.01
N GLN A 279 0.95 5.24 18.02
CA GLN A 279 2.40 5.29 18.12
C GLN A 279 2.99 3.88 17.99
N PRO A 280 3.91 3.63 17.05
CA PRO A 280 4.48 2.30 16.83
C PRO A 280 5.08 1.71 18.11
N PRO A 281 4.88 0.41 18.40
CA PRO A 281 5.45 -0.24 19.57
C PRO A 281 6.96 -0.07 19.60
N GLY A 282 7.50 0.39 20.74
CA GLY A 282 8.93 0.61 20.91
C GLY A 282 9.46 1.93 20.33
N SER A 283 8.60 2.78 19.77
CA SER A 283 8.97 4.13 19.35
C SER A 283 9.47 4.95 20.54
N ARG A 284 10.57 5.68 20.31
CA ARG A 284 11.17 6.59 21.28
C ARG A 284 10.81 8.05 21.04
N VAL A 285 10.02 8.33 20.02
CA VAL A 285 9.46 9.65 19.75
C VAL A 285 8.57 10.04 20.93
N ARG A 286 8.76 11.23 21.45
CA ARG A 286 7.86 11.80 22.48
C ARG A 286 7.04 12.88 21.83
N LEU A 287 5.74 12.67 21.84
CA LEU A 287 4.76 13.62 21.31
C LEU A 287 3.85 14.05 22.44
N ASN A 288 3.71 15.37 22.62
CA ASN A 288 2.73 15.97 23.50
C ASN A 288 1.88 16.93 22.67
N LYS A 289 0.57 16.83 22.75
CA LYS A 289 -0.35 17.68 22.01
C LYS A 289 -1.46 18.22 22.91
N THR A 290 -1.81 19.45 22.65
CA THR A 290 -3.01 20.13 23.16
C THR A 290 -3.70 20.83 21.99
N PRO A 291 -4.91 21.38 22.16
CA PRO A 291 -5.53 22.17 21.09
C PRO A 291 -4.71 23.40 20.68
N ASP A 292 -3.82 23.91 21.53
CA ASP A 292 -3.09 25.15 21.31
C ASP A 292 -1.63 24.94 20.87
N TRP A 293 -1.06 23.77 21.13
CA TRP A 293 0.32 23.49 20.77
C TRP A 293 0.58 21.97 20.59
N LEU A 294 1.57 21.67 19.74
CA LEU A 294 2.11 20.33 19.51
C LEU A 294 3.61 20.37 19.71
N SER A 295 4.16 19.49 20.53
CA SER A 295 5.60 19.33 20.67
C SER A 295 6.04 17.90 20.39
N ILE A 296 7.08 17.76 19.60
CA ILE A 296 7.61 16.48 19.13
C ILE A 296 9.09 16.44 19.39
N LYS A 297 9.54 15.44 20.12
CA LYS A 297 10.96 15.19 20.36
C LYS A 297 11.36 13.87 19.69
N ILE A 298 12.13 13.97 18.64
CA ILE A 298 12.70 12.83 17.92
C ILE A 298 14.10 12.56 18.53
N PRO A 299 14.29 11.43 19.22
CA PRO A 299 15.56 11.13 19.87
C PRO A 299 16.61 10.73 18.84
N LYS A 300 17.86 10.83 19.23
CA LYS A 300 19.01 10.34 18.46
C LYS A 300 18.88 8.85 18.12
N LYS A 301 19.49 8.43 17.00
CA LYS A 301 19.54 7.03 16.56
C LYS A 301 20.15 6.13 17.65
N LYS A 302 19.60 4.91 17.79
CA LYS A 302 20.20 3.90 18.70
C LYS A 302 21.58 3.53 18.18
N ARG A 303 22.61 3.65 19.02
CA ARG A 303 24.00 3.38 18.65
C ARG A 303 24.30 1.90 18.65
N SER A 304 25.00 1.41 17.64
CA SER A 304 25.73 0.15 17.72
C SER A 304 27.16 0.38 18.20
N LEU A 305 27.76 -0.60 18.81
CA LEU A 305 29.20 -0.54 19.20
C LEU A 305 30.07 -0.28 17.96
N LEU A 306 29.69 -0.85 16.83
CA LEU A 306 30.40 -0.69 15.55
C LEU A 306 30.38 0.77 15.05
N ASP A 307 29.27 1.50 15.24
CA ASP A 307 29.15 2.91 14.84
C ASP A 307 30.10 3.79 15.67
N ILE A 308 30.24 3.49 16.96
CA ILE A 308 31.16 4.17 17.86
C ILE A 308 32.63 3.90 17.47
N ILE A 309 32.96 2.64 17.16
CA ILE A 309 34.31 2.25 16.71
C ILE A 309 34.66 2.94 15.38
N LYS A 310 33.73 2.97 14.43
CA LYS A 310 33.92 3.65 13.15
C LYS A 310 34.15 5.17 13.33
N LEU A 311 33.36 5.79 14.20
CA LEU A 311 33.56 7.22 14.53
C LEU A 311 34.92 7.48 15.18
N ALA A 312 35.29 6.66 16.15
CA ALA A 312 36.63 6.78 16.83
C ALA A 312 37.77 6.62 15.82
N GLY A 313 37.70 5.67 14.90
CA GLY A 313 38.67 5.49 13.83
C GLY A 313 38.80 6.72 12.93
N LYS A 314 37.68 7.31 12.50
CA LYS A 314 37.64 8.53 11.67
C LYS A 314 38.22 9.73 12.44
N LEU A 315 37.91 9.85 13.71
CA LEU A 315 38.42 10.94 14.56
C LEU A 315 39.95 10.83 14.76
N LEU A 316 40.46 9.62 14.96
CA LEU A 316 41.87 9.33 15.03
C LEU A 316 42.62 9.70 13.73
N LEU A 317 42.04 9.36 12.57
CA LEU A 317 42.58 9.72 11.26
C LEU A 317 42.61 11.25 11.07
N THR A 318 41.55 11.95 11.50
CA THR A 318 41.47 13.42 11.39
C THR A 318 42.50 14.09 12.28
N ILE A 319 42.66 13.63 13.53
CA ILE A 319 43.65 14.15 14.46
C ILE A 319 45.07 13.83 13.98
N GLY A 320 45.29 12.60 13.48
CA GLY A 320 46.63 12.16 12.99
C GLY A 320 47.10 12.90 11.75
N SER A 321 46.19 13.50 10.93
CA SER A 321 46.56 14.29 9.75
C SER A 321 46.90 15.76 10.05
N LEU A 322 46.51 16.28 11.21
CA LEU A 322 46.83 17.65 11.63
C LEU A 322 48.37 17.94 11.74
N PRO A 323 49.17 17.08 12.36
CA PRO A 323 50.63 17.26 12.40
C PRO A 323 51.27 17.28 11.01
N VAL A 324 50.78 16.48 10.10
CA VAL A 324 51.25 16.42 8.70
C VAL A 324 51.05 17.77 7.99
N LEU A 325 49.84 18.36 8.13
CA LEU A 325 49.60 19.69 7.58
C LEU A 325 50.42 20.79 8.20
N LEU A 326 50.61 20.75 9.51
CA LEU A 326 51.51 21.68 10.22
C LEU A 326 52.97 21.54 9.75
N PHE A 327 53.42 20.32 9.54
CA PHE A 327 54.76 20.04 9.00
C PHE A 327 54.92 20.65 7.59
N PHE A 328 53.99 20.40 6.66
CA PHE A 328 54.03 21.00 5.34
C PHE A 328 54.01 22.54 5.38
N SER A 329 53.19 23.15 6.25
CA SER A 329 53.12 24.60 6.42
C SER A 329 54.44 25.17 6.91
N LEU A 330 55.10 24.53 7.90
CA LEU A 330 56.40 24.91 8.40
C LEU A 330 57.49 24.77 7.35
N VAL A 331 57.51 23.69 6.58
CA VAL A 331 58.46 23.47 5.48
C VAL A 331 58.30 24.53 4.39
N ILE A 332 57.10 24.87 4.01
CA ILE A 332 56.80 25.93 3.01
C ILE A 332 57.34 27.28 3.54
N LEU A 333 57.07 27.63 4.80
CA LEU A 333 57.55 28.86 5.41
C LEU A 333 59.10 28.90 5.47
N LEU A 334 59.73 27.80 5.82
CA LEU A 334 61.19 27.68 5.81
C LEU A 334 61.79 27.86 4.42
N LEU A 335 61.16 27.24 3.39
CA LEU A 335 61.60 27.38 2.00
C LEU A 335 61.43 28.81 1.47
N ILE A 336 60.33 29.49 1.84
CA ILE A 336 60.14 30.91 1.51
C ILE A 336 61.23 31.76 2.15
N PHE A 337 61.56 31.51 3.42
CA PHE A 337 62.64 32.23 4.12
C PHE A 337 64.01 31.98 3.45
N LEU A 338 64.35 30.71 3.13
CA LEU A 338 65.57 30.36 2.42
C LEU A 338 65.63 30.98 1.00
N MET A 339 64.48 31.09 0.31
CA MET A 339 64.39 31.73 -0.98
C MET A 339 64.77 33.24 -0.88
N PHE A 340 64.23 33.97 0.09
CA PHE A 340 64.59 35.37 0.34
C PHE A 340 66.05 35.55 0.78
N ALA A 341 66.58 34.60 1.61
CA ALA A 341 67.98 34.63 1.99
C ALA A 341 68.94 34.39 0.82
N ALA A 342 68.59 33.53 -0.14
CA ALA A 342 69.41 33.22 -1.31
C ALA A 342 69.46 34.42 -2.31
N LEU A 343 68.48 35.27 -2.34
CA LEU A 343 68.48 36.50 -3.18
C LEU A 343 69.45 37.54 -2.69
N SER A 344 69.92 37.52 -1.42
CA SER A 344 70.81 38.46 -0.84
C SER A 344 72.32 38.10 -0.99
N HIS A 345 72.69 36.89 -1.46
CA HIS A 345 74.08 36.38 -1.49
C HIS A 345 74.41 35.66 -2.83
N ASN A 346 75.28 36.26 -3.69
CA ASN A 346 76.16 35.73 -4.74
C ASN A 346 75.43 35.16 -6.04
N ARG A 347 76.27 34.98 -7.14
CA ARG A 347 75.93 34.50 -8.50
C ARG A 347 75.23 33.12 -8.51
N PHE A 348 75.27 32.31 -7.53
CA PHE A 348 74.52 31.03 -7.36
C PHE A 348 73.16 31.21 -6.75
N GLY A 349 72.85 32.40 -6.25
CA GLY A 349 71.53 32.66 -5.61
C GLY A 349 70.31 32.42 -6.55
N LEU A 350 70.44 32.69 -7.86
CA LEU A 350 69.38 32.48 -8.81
C LEU A 350 69.04 30.96 -9.01
N VAL A 351 70.04 30.10 -9.01
CA VAL A 351 69.80 28.64 -9.13
C VAL A 351 69.14 28.07 -7.91
N ILE A 352 69.59 28.47 -6.74
CA ILE A 352 69.00 28.07 -5.45
C ILE A 352 67.57 28.61 -5.34
N PHE A 353 67.33 29.84 -5.81
CA PHE A 353 65.98 30.44 -5.89
C PHE A 353 65.04 29.59 -6.75
N LEU A 354 65.44 29.22 -7.97
CA LEU A 354 64.63 28.42 -8.88
C LEU A 354 64.31 27.02 -8.34
N ILE A 355 65.30 26.36 -7.72
CA ILE A 355 65.11 25.03 -7.10
C ILE A 355 64.11 25.14 -5.93
N ASN A 356 64.26 26.10 -5.04
CA ASN A 356 63.34 26.32 -3.94
C ASN A 356 61.93 26.72 -4.43
N PHE A 357 61.86 27.54 -5.48
CA PHE A 357 60.56 27.93 -6.06
C PHE A 357 59.82 26.72 -6.63
N ILE A 358 60.48 25.84 -7.40
CA ILE A 358 59.88 24.59 -7.91
C ILE A 358 59.47 23.69 -6.73
N PHE A 359 60.29 23.59 -5.69
CA PHE A 359 59.97 22.78 -4.52
C PHE A 359 58.77 23.34 -3.73
N ILE A 360 58.67 24.68 -3.60
CA ILE A 360 57.51 25.35 -2.98
C ILE A 360 56.23 25.06 -3.78
N LEU A 361 56.30 25.12 -5.12
CA LEU A 361 55.16 24.77 -5.97
C LEU A 361 54.71 23.31 -5.76
N PHE A 362 55.67 22.38 -5.74
CA PHE A 362 55.39 20.97 -5.51
C PHE A 362 54.78 20.73 -4.11
N MET A 363 55.37 21.33 -3.07
CA MET A 363 54.84 21.25 -1.70
C MET A 363 53.47 21.90 -1.56
N GLY A 364 53.22 22.99 -2.29
CA GLY A 364 51.93 23.65 -2.37
C GLY A 364 50.82 22.77 -2.97
N VAL A 365 51.15 22.00 -4.01
CA VAL A 365 50.23 21.02 -4.60
C VAL A 365 49.91 19.90 -3.60
N LEU A 366 50.92 19.32 -2.97
CA LEU A 366 50.74 18.30 -1.93
C LEU A 366 49.91 18.81 -0.74
N TRP A 367 50.16 20.04 -0.31
CA TRP A 367 49.38 20.67 0.76
C TRP A 367 47.90 20.85 0.37
N LYS A 368 47.65 21.30 -0.88
CA LYS A 368 46.30 21.49 -1.42
C LYS A 368 45.52 20.18 -1.46
N ASP A 369 46.14 19.10 -1.95
CA ASP A 369 45.50 17.77 -2.01
C ASP A 369 45.26 17.22 -0.60
N THR A 370 46.20 17.29 0.29
CA THR A 370 46.06 16.83 1.70
C THR A 370 44.99 17.64 2.43
N SER A 371 44.94 18.95 2.25
CA SER A 371 43.90 19.82 2.87
C SER A 371 42.50 19.52 2.35
N LYS A 372 42.36 19.21 1.05
CA LYS A 372 41.10 18.83 0.45
C LYS A 372 40.57 17.49 0.97
N GLU A 373 41.45 16.51 1.11
CA GLU A 373 41.12 15.22 1.70
C GLU A 373 40.75 15.32 3.17
N LEU A 374 41.49 16.15 3.93
CA LEU A 374 41.14 16.42 5.32
C LEU A 374 39.80 17.12 5.46
N GLY A 375 39.47 18.07 4.58
CA GLY A 375 38.16 18.73 4.54
C GLY A 375 37.04 17.74 4.34
N LYS A 376 37.17 16.82 3.36
CA LYS A 376 36.21 15.75 3.15
C LYS A 376 36.01 14.86 4.38
N LEU A 377 37.13 14.47 5.02
CA LEU A 377 37.10 13.64 6.21
C LEU A 377 36.44 14.37 7.40
N GLN A 378 36.72 15.65 7.57
CA GLN A 378 36.10 16.51 8.58
C GLN A 378 34.58 16.66 8.37
N ASP A 379 34.17 16.85 7.14
CA ASP A 379 32.74 16.89 6.78
C ASP A 379 32.03 15.55 7.04
N GLU A 380 32.71 14.43 6.73
CA GLU A 380 32.21 13.11 7.00
C GLU A 380 32.09 12.81 8.51
N VAL A 381 33.11 13.19 9.29
CA VAL A 381 33.12 13.09 10.78
C VAL A 381 31.96 13.94 11.33
N SER A 382 31.85 15.20 10.90
CA SER A 382 30.78 16.12 11.32
C SER A 382 29.42 15.59 11.03
N ARG A 383 29.23 15.00 9.84
CA ARG A 383 28.01 14.35 9.41
C ARG A 383 27.70 13.13 10.29
N THR A 384 28.69 12.30 10.55
CA THR A 384 28.57 11.13 11.41
C THR A 384 28.21 11.50 12.85
N ILE A 385 28.85 12.53 13.42
CA ILE A 385 28.52 13.06 14.74
C ILE A 385 27.08 13.55 14.80
N ARG A 386 26.64 14.33 13.81
CA ARG A 386 25.24 14.81 13.72
C ARG A 386 24.25 13.68 13.66
N THR A 387 24.53 12.61 12.92
CA THR A 387 23.66 11.44 12.81
C THR A 387 23.61 10.62 14.09
N LEU A 388 24.75 10.42 14.76
CA LEU A 388 24.83 9.57 15.95
C LEU A 388 24.37 10.26 17.24
N PHE A 389 24.53 11.57 17.34
CA PHE A 389 24.28 12.32 18.58
C PHE A 389 23.20 13.37 18.42
N GLY A 390 22.77 13.62 17.18
CA GLY A 390 21.72 14.57 16.84
C GLY A 390 20.33 14.02 17.10
N GLY A 391 19.41 14.92 17.40
CA GLY A 391 17.97 14.68 17.46
C GLY A 391 17.25 15.93 16.98
N TYR A 392 15.93 15.83 16.89
CA TYR A 392 15.09 16.96 16.49
C TYR A 392 14.09 17.27 17.60
N TYR A 393 13.83 18.56 17.76
CA TYR A 393 12.72 19.08 18.53
C TYR A 393 11.87 19.94 17.60
N LEU A 394 10.59 19.59 17.46
CA LEU A 394 9.61 20.34 16.70
C LEU A 394 8.58 20.87 17.67
N TYR A 395 8.19 22.12 17.48
CA TYR A 395 7.15 22.77 18.25
C TYR A 395 6.25 23.57 17.31
N PHE A 396 4.97 23.41 17.46
CA PHE A 396 3.95 24.12 16.71
C PHE A 396 3.02 24.79 17.72
N ASP A 397 2.73 26.05 17.52
CA ASP A 397 1.66 26.77 18.18
C ASP A 397 0.66 27.30 17.13
N ARG A 398 -0.33 28.07 17.51
CA ARG A 398 -1.37 28.54 16.55
C ARG A 398 -0.83 29.39 15.40
N ASP A 399 0.32 30.05 15.57
CA ASP A 399 0.86 31.03 14.61
C ASP A 399 2.17 30.58 14.00
N ASN A 400 2.97 29.83 14.73
CA ASN A 400 4.36 29.55 14.37
C ASN A 400 4.70 28.08 14.53
N PHE A 401 5.72 27.66 13.78
CA PHE A 401 6.39 26.39 14.06
C PHE A 401 7.89 26.58 14.17
N ILE A 402 8.51 25.74 14.99
CA ILE A 402 9.95 25.73 15.25
C ILE A 402 10.46 24.33 14.92
N ILE A 403 11.53 24.27 14.14
CA ILE A 403 12.33 23.06 13.96
C ILE A 403 13.72 23.35 14.53
N GLU A 404 14.10 22.61 15.56
CA GLU A 404 15.38 22.74 16.22
C GLU A 404 16.17 21.43 16.13
N ARG A 405 17.39 21.52 15.62
CA ARG A 405 18.33 20.40 15.69
C ARG A 405 19.06 20.43 17.05
N GLN A 406 19.06 19.29 17.70
CA GLN A 406 19.72 19.13 19.01
C GLN A 406 20.96 18.25 18.87
N LEU A 407 22.07 18.64 19.48
CA LEU A 407 23.28 17.85 19.60
C LEU A 407 23.61 17.70 21.09
N PHE A 408 23.75 16.47 21.58
CA PHE A 408 23.91 16.14 22.99
C PHE A 408 22.84 16.73 23.94
N GLY A 409 21.67 17.06 23.37
CA GLY A 409 20.56 17.68 24.11
C GLY A 409 20.56 19.22 24.08
N TRP A 410 21.55 19.85 23.45
CA TRP A 410 21.61 21.30 23.25
C TRP A 410 21.14 21.65 21.84
N GLY A 411 20.23 22.63 21.72
CA GLY A 411 19.80 23.17 20.43
C GLY A 411 20.90 24.00 19.79
N TYR A 412 21.27 23.67 18.54
CA TYR A 412 22.34 24.39 17.84
C TYR A 412 21.88 25.02 16.51
N LEU A 413 20.76 24.58 15.96
CA LEU A 413 20.16 25.12 14.73
C LEU A 413 18.65 25.22 14.94
N ARG A 414 18.13 26.42 14.92
CA ARG A 414 16.72 26.71 15.17
C ARG A 414 16.14 27.49 13.99
N HIS A 415 15.09 26.96 13.40
CA HIS A 415 14.31 27.61 12.37
C HIS A 415 12.92 27.93 12.94
N LEU A 416 12.51 29.18 12.79
CA LEU A 416 11.19 29.68 13.14
C LEU A 416 10.47 30.09 11.85
N SER A 417 9.26 29.61 11.62
CA SER A 417 8.42 29.95 10.48
C SER A 417 6.96 30.02 10.89
N LYS A 418 6.15 30.65 10.05
CA LYS A 418 4.72 30.78 10.29
C LYS A 418 3.97 29.53 9.81
N ILE A 419 2.95 29.09 10.55
CA ILE A 419 2.12 27.93 10.18
C ILE A 419 1.41 28.13 8.85
N TYR A 420 0.87 29.33 8.58
CA TYR A 420 0.18 29.65 7.33
C TYR A 420 1.09 29.65 6.09
N ASP A 421 2.41 29.59 6.25
CA ASP A 421 3.38 29.43 5.15
C ASP A 421 3.58 27.96 4.77
N ILE A 422 3.12 27.00 5.58
CA ILE A 422 3.20 25.58 5.26
C ILE A 422 2.29 25.31 4.07
N THR A 423 2.88 24.81 2.99
CA THR A 423 2.17 24.48 1.75
C THR A 423 1.92 22.98 1.64
N GLU A 424 2.80 22.17 2.24
CA GLU A 424 2.74 20.73 2.12
C GLU A 424 3.54 20.06 3.25
N LEU A 425 3.02 18.97 3.78
CA LEU A 425 3.71 18.07 4.69
C LEU A 425 3.65 16.67 4.11
N GLU A 426 4.80 16.15 3.71
CA GLU A 426 4.88 14.85 3.06
C GLU A 426 6.09 14.03 3.51
N GLN A 427 5.99 12.72 3.33
CA GLN A 427 7.16 11.84 3.38
C GLN A 427 7.81 11.86 1.99
N ILE A 428 8.95 12.57 1.82
CA ILE A 428 9.62 12.75 0.51
C ILE A 428 10.22 11.44 0.00
N SER A 429 10.70 10.59 0.90
CA SER A 429 11.39 9.34 0.54
C SER A 429 11.26 8.33 1.67
N PHE A 430 11.73 7.11 1.44
CA PHE A 430 11.85 6.08 2.49
C PHE A 430 12.67 6.52 3.74
N ALA A 431 13.26 7.71 3.72
CA ALA A 431 14.18 8.16 4.76
C ALA A 431 13.80 9.47 5.46
N GLU A 432 12.97 10.34 4.89
CA GLU A 432 12.78 11.72 5.40
C GLU A 432 11.33 12.20 5.35
N ILE A 433 10.96 13.03 6.32
CA ILE A 433 9.73 13.84 6.34
C ILE A 433 10.10 15.27 5.95
N ALA A 434 9.32 15.91 5.10
CA ALA A 434 9.50 17.33 4.76
C ALA A 434 8.30 18.17 5.14
N ILE A 435 8.59 19.33 5.70
CA ILE A 435 7.65 20.46 5.81
C ILE A 435 8.05 21.46 4.75
N LYS A 436 7.23 21.61 3.71
CA LYS A 436 7.43 22.60 2.66
C LYS A 436 6.70 23.89 3.03
N THR A 437 7.41 24.98 2.93
CA THR A 437 6.84 26.32 3.03
C THR A 437 6.98 27.04 1.70
N ARG A 438 6.35 28.19 1.55
CA ARG A 438 6.44 28.99 0.32
C ARG A 438 7.89 29.34 -0.07
N MET A 439 8.83 29.37 0.90
CA MET A 439 10.21 29.79 0.65
C MET A 439 11.24 28.69 0.84
N VAL A 440 11.00 27.77 1.77
CA VAL A 440 12.01 26.79 2.22
C VAL A 440 11.36 25.44 2.49
N SER A 441 12.09 24.37 2.22
CA SER A 441 11.72 23.00 2.62
C SER A 441 12.62 22.56 3.77
N TYR A 442 12.02 22.06 4.83
CA TYR A 442 12.71 21.53 6.02
C TYR A 442 12.56 20.00 6.05
N SER A 443 13.68 19.27 6.08
CA SER A 443 13.66 17.81 6.18
C SER A 443 14.21 17.30 7.52
N PHE A 444 13.54 16.24 8.03
CA PHE A 444 13.88 15.60 9.30
C PHE A 444 13.41 14.13 9.32
N GLY A 445 13.69 13.39 10.38
CA GLY A 445 13.17 12.05 10.57
C GLY A 445 13.98 10.93 9.94
N GLN A 446 15.23 11.17 9.53
CA GLN A 446 16.14 10.12 9.02
C GLN A 446 16.40 9.00 10.04
N GLU A 447 16.22 9.29 11.31
CA GLU A 447 16.42 8.37 12.44
C GLU A 447 15.20 7.49 12.70
N LEU A 448 14.06 7.81 12.09
CA LEU A 448 12.78 7.15 12.30
C LEU A 448 12.63 5.92 11.40
N THR A 449 11.91 4.93 11.89
CA THR A 449 11.39 3.84 11.05
C THR A 449 10.29 4.35 10.13
N GLU A 450 9.95 3.60 9.09
CA GLU A 450 8.87 3.96 8.17
C GLU A 450 7.54 4.13 8.90
N SER A 451 7.21 3.21 9.80
CA SER A 451 5.98 3.27 10.62
C SER A 451 5.95 4.52 11.51
N GLU A 452 7.09 4.90 12.11
CA GLU A 452 7.19 6.11 12.93
C GLU A 452 7.02 7.39 12.09
N ARG A 453 7.57 7.40 10.85
CA ARG A 453 7.41 8.54 9.95
C ARG A 453 5.95 8.71 9.51
N SER A 454 5.32 7.63 9.06
CA SER A 454 3.91 7.66 8.63
C SER A 454 2.99 8.11 9.76
N TRP A 455 3.21 7.56 10.98
CA TRP A 455 2.49 7.99 12.17
C TRP A 455 2.72 9.47 12.49
N LEU A 456 3.96 9.93 12.45
CA LEU A 456 4.30 11.29 12.82
C LEU A 456 3.78 12.33 11.82
N VAL A 457 3.85 12.03 10.52
CA VAL A 457 3.25 12.87 9.47
C VAL A 457 1.76 13.03 9.73
N GLN A 458 1.06 11.95 9.99
CA GLN A 458 -0.36 12.00 10.28
C GLN A 458 -0.68 12.80 11.54
N GLU A 459 0.07 12.61 12.65
CA GLU A 459 -0.16 13.36 13.89
C GLU A 459 0.03 14.87 13.72
N ILE A 460 0.99 15.28 12.87
CA ILE A 460 1.23 16.69 12.55
C ILE A 460 0.11 17.22 11.63
N GLN A 461 -0.27 16.48 10.58
CA GLN A 461 -1.35 16.85 9.67
C GLN A 461 -2.67 17.01 10.43
N ASP A 462 -2.98 16.05 11.31
CA ASP A 462 -4.18 16.07 12.14
C ASP A 462 -4.24 17.26 13.09
N TRP A 463 -3.08 17.66 13.63
CA TRP A 463 -3.02 18.81 14.53
C TRP A 463 -3.10 20.14 13.77
N LEU A 464 -2.52 20.22 12.57
CA LEU A 464 -2.53 21.40 11.69
C LEU A 464 -3.86 21.55 10.93
N ASP A 465 -4.74 20.54 10.92
CA ASP A 465 -5.95 20.47 10.09
C ASP A 465 -5.65 20.69 8.60
N ILE A 466 -4.49 20.15 8.16
CA ILE A 466 -4.02 20.18 6.75
C ILE A 466 -4.27 18.78 6.17
N ASP A 467 -4.96 18.74 5.02
CA ASP A 467 -5.20 17.50 4.23
C ASP A 467 -3.97 17.09 3.39
#